data_f67f00d07d663d7f8cee391dfcb430b4
#
_entry.id   f67f00d07d663d7f8cee391dfcb430b4
#
_cell.length_a   1.000
_cell.length_b   1.000
_cell.length_c   1.000
_cell.angle_alpha   90.00
_cell.angle_beta   90.00
_cell.angle_gamma   90.00
#
_symmetry.space_group_name_H-M   'P 1'
#
loop_
_entity.id
_entity.type
_entity.pdbx_description
1 polymer ?
#
loop_
_entity_poly.entity_id
_entity_poly.type
_entity_poly.pdbx_seq_one_letter_code
_entity_poly.pdbx_strand_id
1 'polypeptide(L)'
;MFNHETAGYPDFTEWPNARKSSTHQTQYYRWLERAWMGGLRLVVQHATTNSIICDMVVGNAVQATRYSCNDMVAVDRIIDETYAMERYIDAQNGGPGTGFFRVVTTPEQAREVIGAGQMAVILGIEDRRGGI
;
A
#
# COMPACT_ATOMS: atom_id res chain seq x y z
N MET A 1 -11.82 -19.32 -5.92
CA MET A 1 -10.85 -18.45 -5.26
C MET A 1 -10.52 -17.30 -6.18
N PHE A 2 -10.48 -16.12 -5.67
CA PHE A 2 -10.55 -14.82 -6.32
C PHE A 2 -9.35 -14.54 -7.24
N ASN A 3 -9.32 -15.17 -8.39
CA ASN A 3 -8.31 -14.90 -9.40
C ASN A 3 -9.05 -14.46 -10.67
N HIS A 4 -8.88 -13.22 -11.07
CA HIS A 4 -9.33 -12.72 -12.36
C HIS A 4 -8.18 -11.99 -13.04
N GLU A 5 -8.13 -12.12 -14.35
CA GLU A 5 -7.14 -11.41 -15.14
C GLU A 5 -7.47 -9.92 -15.14
N THR A 6 -6.43 -9.11 -14.96
CA THR A 6 -6.50 -7.67 -15.17
C THR A 6 -6.00 -7.35 -16.56
N ALA A 7 -6.78 -6.61 -17.32
CA ALA A 7 -6.42 -6.15 -18.64
C ALA A 7 -6.35 -4.62 -18.68
N GLY A 8 -5.54 -4.08 -19.57
CA GLY A 8 -5.38 -2.66 -19.77
C GLY A 8 -4.30 -2.03 -18.89
N TYR A 9 -4.19 -0.71 -18.95
CA TYR A 9 -3.24 0.06 -18.16
C TYR A 9 -3.73 0.18 -16.70
N PRO A 10 -2.84 0.01 -15.68
CA PRO A 10 -1.41 -0.32 -15.79
C PRO A 10 -1.13 -1.81 -15.97
N ASP A 11 0.03 -2.15 -16.55
CA ASP A 11 0.40 -3.51 -16.96
C ASP A 11 0.83 -4.44 -15.82
N PHE A 12 0.91 -3.99 -14.59
CA PHE A 12 1.36 -4.79 -13.42
C PHE A 12 2.72 -5.47 -13.62
N THR A 13 3.62 -4.86 -14.38
CA THR A 13 4.94 -5.43 -14.68
C THR A 13 6.01 -5.03 -13.69
N GLU A 14 5.73 -4.03 -12.85
CA GLU A 14 6.65 -3.45 -11.88
C GLU A 14 6.25 -3.83 -10.45
N TRP A 15 7.05 -3.46 -9.48
CA TRP A 15 6.75 -3.74 -8.08
C TRP A 15 5.55 -2.92 -7.55
N PRO A 16 4.68 -3.51 -6.73
CA PRO A 16 4.54 -4.94 -6.45
C PRO A 16 3.86 -5.68 -7.59
N ASN A 17 4.52 -6.70 -8.12
CA ASN A 17 3.97 -7.54 -9.19
C ASN A 17 2.97 -8.54 -8.61
N ALA A 18 1.72 -8.15 -8.47
CA ALA A 18 0.66 -8.95 -7.85
C ALA A 18 -0.41 -9.41 -8.84
N ARG A 19 -0.06 -9.56 -10.10
CA ARG A 19 -0.98 -9.84 -11.23
C ARG A 19 -1.94 -11.01 -11.02
N LYS A 20 -1.59 -11.99 -10.19
CA LYS A 20 -2.36 -13.23 -10.00
C LYS A 20 -3.02 -13.38 -8.64
N SER A 21 -2.88 -12.42 -7.75
CA SER A 21 -3.53 -12.45 -6.45
C SER A 21 -4.62 -11.37 -6.38
N SER A 22 -5.46 -11.41 -5.36
CA SER A 22 -6.65 -10.56 -5.23
C SER A 22 -6.38 -9.07 -5.50
N THR A 23 -6.51 -8.68 -6.75
CA THR A 23 -6.19 -7.35 -7.28
C THR A 23 -6.96 -6.22 -6.60
N HIS A 24 -8.11 -6.50 -6.01
CA HIS A 24 -8.89 -5.52 -5.25
C HIS A 24 -8.21 -5.03 -3.98
N GLN A 25 -7.28 -5.81 -3.44
CA GLN A 25 -6.58 -5.50 -2.20
C GLN A 25 -5.12 -5.12 -2.42
N THR A 26 -4.67 -5.19 -3.66
CA THR A 26 -3.29 -4.87 -3.99
C THR A 26 -3.16 -3.41 -4.34
N GLN A 27 -2.39 -2.68 -3.54
CA GLN A 27 -2.01 -1.32 -3.87
C GLN A 27 -0.89 -1.32 -4.91
N TYR A 28 -1.28 -1.12 -6.16
CA TYR A 28 -0.32 -0.93 -7.22
C TYR A 28 -0.01 0.55 -7.40
N TYR A 29 1.27 0.92 -7.28
CA TYR A 29 1.68 2.32 -7.24
C TYR A 29 1.29 3.12 -8.49
N ARG A 30 1.16 2.47 -9.66
CA ARG A 30 0.69 3.14 -10.89
C ARG A 30 -0.79 3.56 -10.80
N TRP A 31 -1.60 2.88 -10.03
CA TRP A 31 -2.97 3.33 -9.77
C TRP A 31 -3.00 4.57 -8.89
N LEU A 32 -2.12 4.63 -7.91
CA LEU A 32 -1.96 5.82 -7.08
C LEU A 32 -1.41 6.99 -7.90
N GLU A 33 -0.44 6.74 -8.78
CA GLU A 33 0.08 7.75 -9.71
C GLU A 33 -1.02 8.30 -10.62
N ARG A 34 -1.85 7.42 -11.20
CA ARG A 34 -3.01 7.82 -12.01
C ARG A 34 -4.00 8.67 -11.22
N ALA A 35 -4.29 8.29 -9.97
CA ALA A 35 -5.18 9.04 -9.10
C ALA A 35 -4.56 10.42 -8.75
N TRP A 36 -3.27 10.46 -8.47
CA TRP A 36 -2.52 11.69 -8.24
C TRP A 36 -2.54 12.62 -9.47
N MET A 37 -2.31 12.10 -10.68
CA MET A 37 -2.46 12.85 -11.93
C MET A 37 -3.88 13.38 -12.11
N GLY A 38 -4.89 12.65 -11.65
CA GLY A 38 -6.29 13.04 -11.62
C GLY A 38 -6.65 14.06 -10.52
N GLY A 39 -5.67 14.49 -9.70
CA GLY A 39 -5.85 15.52 -8.67
C GLY A 39 -5.92 15.01 -7.22
N LEU A 40 -5.76 13.70 -6.98
CA LEU A 40 -5.68 13.18 -5.59
C LEU A 40 -4.42 13.71 -4.91
N ARG A 41 -4.56 14.31 -3.72
CA ARG A 41 -3.45 14.92 -2.97
C ARG A 41 -3.31 14.43 -1.54
N LEU A 42 -4.31 13.74 -1.03
CA LEU A 42 -4.30 13.18 0.32
C LEU A 42 -4.97 11.81 0.33
N VAL A 43 -4.29 10.84 0.93
CA VAL A 43 -4.85 9.51 1.21
C VAL A 43 -4.56 9.12 2.65
N VAL A 44 -5.47 8.35 3.23
CA VAL A 44 -5.23 7.65 4.49
C VAL A 44 -5.09 6.18 4.15
N GLN A 45 -3.91 5.63 4.42
CA GLN A 45 -3.62 4.22 4.25
C GLN A 45 -3.69 3.53 5.61
N HIS A 46 -4.62 2.60 5.74
CA HIS A 46 -4.76 1.81 6.96
C HIS A 46 -3.91 0.53 6.87
N ALA A 47 -3.05 0.33 7.85
CA ALA A 47 -2.48 -0.98 8.14
C ALA A 47 -3.57 -1.83 8.80
N THR A 48 -4.30 -2.56 7.97
CA THR A 48 -5.41 -3.40 8.40
C THR A 48 -4.95 -4.83 8.58
N THR A 49 -5.26 -5.43 9.70
CA THR A 49 -4.94 -6.81 10.01
C THR A 49 -6.15 -7.55 10.58
N ASN A 50 -6.19 -8.86 10.38
CA ASN A 50 -7.16 -9.76 10.99
C ASN A 50 -6.50 -11.14 11.14
N SER A 51 -6.07 -11.44 12.35
CA SER A 51 -5.36 -12.69 12.68
C SER A 51 -6.19 -13.93 12.35
N ILE A 52 -7.51 -13.89 12.57
CA ILE A 52 -8.40 -15.03 12.30
C ILE A 52 -8.44 -15.34 10.80
N ILE A 53 -8.62 -14.31 9.96
CA ILE A 53 -8.62 -14.50 8.51
C ILE A 53 -7.24 -14.94 8.02
N CYS A 54 -6.18 -14.37 8.57
CA CYS A 54 -4.81 -14.75 8.26
C CYS A 54 -4.58 -16.24 8.53
N ASP A 55 -4.97 -16.73 9.71
CA ASP A 55 -4.82 -18.14 10.09
C ASP A 55 -5.67 -19.08 9.22
N MET A 56 -6.85 -18.64 8.81
CA MET A 56 -7.72 -19.44 7.92
C MET A 56 -7.14 -19.60 6.50
N VAL A 57 -6.38 -18.65 6.01
CA VAL A 57 -5.80 -18.69 4.64
C VAL A 57 -4.37 -19.22 4.60
N VAL A 58 -3.77 -19.45 5.75
CA VAL A 58 -2.43 -20.02 5.88
C VAL A 58 -2.40 -21.45 5.30
N GLY A 59 -1.52 -21.69 4.33
CA GLY A 59 -1.34 -22.99 3.69
C GLY A 59 -2.12 -23.21 2.38
N ASN A 60 -2.97 -22.30 1.97
CA ASN A 60 -3.82 -22.42 0.77
C ASN A 60 -3.25 -21.80 -0.51
N ALA A 61 -1.95 -21.80 -0.70
CA ALA A 61 -1.28 -21.24 -1.89
C ALA A 61 -1.61 -19.73 -2.17
N VAL A 62 -2.22 -19.04 -1.21
CA VAL A 62 -2.58 -17.63 -1.32
C VAL A 62 -1.38 -16.75 -1.01
N GLN A 63 -0.50 -17.21 -0.12
CA GLN A 63 0.75 -16.53 0.23
C GLN A 63 1.94 -17.31 -0.34
N ALA A 64 2.69 -16.67 -1.20
CA ALA A 64 3.94 -17.25 -1.74
C ALA A 64 5.00 -17.43 -0.65
N THR A 65 4.94 -16.63 0.41
CA THR A 65 5.76 -16.71 1.61
C THR A 65 4.85 -16.64 2.82
N ARG A 66 5.10 -17.51 3.79
CA ARG A 66 4.33 -17.50 5.04
C ARG A 66 4.78 -16.35 5.92
N TYR A 67 3.85 -15.48 6.27
CA TYR A 67 4.06 -14.39 7.22
C TYR A 67 3.37 -14.67 8.55
N SER A 68 3.82 -14.00 9.59
CA SER A 68 3.18 -14.06 10.90
C SER A 68 1.76 -13.50 10.84
N CYS A 69 0.82 -14.17 11.45
CA CYS A 69 -0.54 -13.69 11.66
C CYS A 69 -0.69 -12.88 12.96
N ASN A 70 0.41 -12.60 13.66
CA ASN A 70 0.38 -11.67 14.77
C ASN A 70 0.11 -10.25 14.24
N ASP A 71 -0.92 -9.61 14.78
CA ASP A 71 -1.42 -8.33 14.30
C ASP A 71 -0.34 -7.24 14.33
N MET A 72 0.46 -7.16 15.38
CA MET A 72 1.51 -6.15 15.48
C MET A 72 2.62 -6.37 14.44
N VAL A 73 3.02 -7.63 14.23
CA VAL A 73 4.02 -7.98 13.20
C VAL A 73 3.48 -7.67 11.81
N ALA A 74 2.20 -7.90 11.57
CA ALA A 74 1.55 -7.59 10.30
C ALA A 74 1.48 -6.06 10.06
N VAL A 75 1.13 -5.30 11.10
CA VAL A 75 1.08 -3.82 11.05
C VAL A 75 2.45 -3.24 10.76
N ASP A 76 3.49 -3.63 11.52
CA ASP A 76 4.86 -3.15 11.32
C ASP A 76 5.32 -3.41 9.88
N ARG A 77 5.03 -4.59 9.37
CA ARG A 77 5.36 -4.95 8.00
C ARG A 77 4.63 -4.09 6.97
N ILE A 78 3.34 -3.80 7.13
CA ILE A 78 2.59 -2.94 6.21
C ILE A 78 3.17 -1.52 6.21
N ILE A 79 3.57 -1.03 7.38
CA ILE A 79 4.24 0.27 7.51
C ILE A 79 5.58 0.27 6.76
N ASP A 80 6.42 -0.75 6.98
CA ASP A 80 7.71 -0.90 6.31
C ASP A 80 7.57 -0.96 4.79
N GLU A 81 6.59 -1.72 4.29
CA GLU A 81 6.29 -1.82 2.86
C GLU A 81 5.78 -0.49 2.27
N THR A 82 5.06 0.30 3.05
CA THR A 82 4.63 1.63 2.62
C THR A 82 5.82 2.58 2.43
N TYR A 83 6.76 2.58 3.35
CA TYR A 83 8.01 3.32 3.19
C TYR A 83 8.90 2.76 2.08
N ALA A 84 8.88 1.44 1.86
CA ALA A 84 9.57 0.83 0.73
C ALA A 84 8.98 1.29 -0.60
N MET A 85 7.65 1.42 -0.70
CA MET A 85 6.98 1.97 -1.88
C MET A 85 7.33 3.44 -2.12
N GLU A 86 7.41 4.26 -1.07
CA GLU A 86 7.88 5.65 -1.17
C GLU A 86 9.27 5.71 -1.79
N ARG A 87 10.22 4.94 -1.25
CA ARG A 87 11.60 4.88 -1.77
C ARG A 87 11.65 4.37 -3.21
N TYR A 88 10.82 3.38 -3.54
CA TYR A 88 10.74 2.86 -4.90
C TYR A 88 10.26 3.92 -5.89
N ILE A 89 9.18 4.63 -5.55
CA ILE A 89 8.64 5.73 -6.37
C ILE A 89 9.66 6.85 -6.52
N ASP A 90 10.37 7.20 -5.45
CA ASP A 90 11.46 8.17 -5.48
C ASP A 90 12.56 7.77 -6.46
N ALA A 91 12.97 6.51 -6.42
CA ALA A 91 13.99 5.98 -7.32
C ALA A 91 13.58 6.06 -8.80
N GLN A 92 12.29 5.87 -9.09
CA GLN A 92 11.75 6.02 -10.46
C GLN A 92 11.72 7.49 -10.92
N ASN A 93 11.76 8.45 -9.99
CA ASN A 93 11.64 9.88 -10.27
C ASN A 93 12.94 10.68 -10.05
N GLY A 94 14.06 10.01 -9.95
CA GLY A 94 15.38 10.67 -9.90
C GLY A 94 16.01 10.73 -8.51
N GLY A 95 15.38 10.20 -7.48
CA GLY A 95 15.99 10.06 -6.16
C GLY A 95 15.12 10.51 -4.98
N PRO A 96 15.68 10.51 -3.78
CA PRO A 96 14.93 10.78 -2.56
C PRO A 96 14.14 12.10 -2.60
N GLY A 97 12.87 12.05 -2.24
CA GLY A 97 12.00 13.21 -2.16
C GLY A 97 11.37 13.66 -3.48
N THR A 98 11.73 13.05 -4.60
CA THR A 98 11.28 13.50 -5.94
C THR A 98 10.00 12.83 -6.43
N GLY A 99 9.60 11.72 -5.81
CA GLY A 99 8.38 11.01 -6.15
C GLY A 99 7.11 11.73 -5.71
N PHE A 100 5.98 11.32 -6.27
CA PHE A 100 4.69 11.92 -5.96
C PHE A 100 4.09 11.45 -4.61
N PHE A 101 4.56 10.34 -4.06
CA PHE A 101 4.01 9.65 -2.88
C PHE A 101 4.86 9.99 -1.65
N ARG A 102 4.28 10.64 -0.64
CA ARG A 102 4.99 11.13 0.55
C ARG A 102 4.28 10.70 1.82
N VAL A 103 4.91 9.86 2.63
CA VAL A 103 4.41 9.54 3.97
C VAL A 103 4.62 10.74 4.88
N VAL A 104 3.57 11.15 5.58
CA VAL A 104 3.55 12.31 6.46
C VAL A 104 3.03 11.95 7.83
N THR A 105 3.55 12.61 8.86
CA THR A 105 3.19 12.34 10.27
C THR A 105 2.55 13.53 10.96
N THR A 106 2.58 14.71 10.33
CA THR A 106 1.96 15.92 10.87
C THR A 106 1.12 16.64 9.83
N PRO A 107 0.12 17.45 10.25
CA PRO A 107 -0.68 18.25 9.33
C PRO A 107 0.15 19.28 8.56
N GLU A 108 1.22 19.80 9.16
CA GLU A 108 2.12 20.76 8.54
C GLU A 108 2.86 20.13 7.36
N GLN A 109 3.45 18.95 7.57
CA GLN A 109 4.08 18.16 6.50
C GLN A 109 3.10 17.85 5.38
N ALA A 110 1.86 17.49 5.72
CA ALA A 110 0.83 17.22 4.71
C ALA A 110 0.55 18.47 3.84
N ARG A 111 0.45 19.67 4.44
CA ARG A 111 0.27 20.90 3.68
C ARG A 111 1.45 21.26 2.80
N GLU A 112 2.67 21.04 3.28
CA GLU A 112 3.90 21.27 2.49
C GLU A 112 3.94 20.34 1.27
N VAL A 113 3.71 19.04 1.48
CA VAL A 113 3.67 18.03 0.42
C VAL A 113 2.60 18.34 -0.63
N ILE A 114 1.39 18.69 -0.19
CA ILE A 114 0.28 19.07 -1.07
C ILE A 114 0.61 20.36 -1.83
N GLY A 115 1.18 21.34 -1.14
CA GLY A 115 1.61 22.61 -1.75
C GLY A 115 2.70 22.43 -2.80
N ALA A 116 3.54 21.41 -2.65
CA ALA A 116 4.55 21.02 -3.64
C ALA A 116 3.97 20.19 -4.81
N GLY A 117 2.65 19.95 -4.81
CA GLY A 117 1.98 19.17 -5.86
C GLY A 117 2.09 17.65 -5.71
N GLN A 118 2.68 17.17 -4.63
CA GLN A 118 2.79 15.75 -4.31
C GLN A 118 1.54 15.23 -3.58
N MET A 119 1.49 13.94 -3.31
CA MET A 119 0.40 13.28 -2.58
C MET A 119 0.87 12.94 -1.16
N ALA A 120 0.20 13.51 -0.17
CA ALA A 120 0.42 13.20 1.23
C ALA A 120 -0.27 11.88 1.60
N VAL A 121 0.44 11.02 2.32
CA VAL A 121 -0.03 9.71 2.77
C VAL A 121 0.03 9.65 4.29
N ILE A 122 -1.12 9.54 4.92
CA ILE A 122 -1.25 9.39 6.36
C ILE A 122 -1.39 7.90 6.66
N LEU A 123 -0.57 7.38 7.57
CA LEU A 123 -0.68 6.00 8.04
C LEU A 123 -1.68 5.93 9.19
N GLY A 124 -2.65 5.03 9.07
CA GLY A 124 -3.56 4.65 10.11
C GLY A 124 -3.39 3.17 10.47
N ILE A 125 -3.82 2.77 11.65
CA ILE A 125 -3.86 1.38 12.08
C ILE A 125 -5.31 1.01 12.32
N GLU A 126 -5.76 -0.07 11.70
CA GLU A 126 -7.07 -0.66 11.96
C GLU A 126 -6.87 -2.09 12.45
N ASP A 127 -7.03 -2.30 13.75
CA ASP A 127 -7.05 -3.64 14.36
C ASP A 127 -8.52 -4.07 14.55
N ARG A 128 -8.95 -5.04 13.76
CA ARG A 128 -10.23 -5.70 13.96
C ARG A 128 -10.05 -6.90 14.89
N ARG A 129 -9.80 -6.64 16.15
CA ARG A 129 -10.09 -7.64 17.16
C ARG A 129 -11.60 -7.85 17.15
N GLY A 130 -12.04 -9.04 16.77
CA GLY A 130 -13.43 -9.39 16.84
C GLY A 130 -13.95 -9.10 18.24
N GLY A 131 -14.64 -7.99 18.39
CA GLY A 131 -15.40 -7.69 19.58
C GLY A 131 -16.50 -8.73 19.68
N ILE A 132 -16.46 -9.48 20.76
CA ILE A 132 -17.57 -10.28 21.27
C ILE A 132 -18.65 -9.32 21.73
#